data_ccb45f56475039d08eb1e2f34fe1037e
#
_entry.id   ccb45f56475039d08eb1e2f34fe1037e
#
_cell.length_a   1.000
_cell.length_b   1.000
_cell.length_c   1.000
_cell.angle_alpha   90.00
_cell.angle_beta   90.00
_cell.angle_gamma   90.00
#
_symmetry.space_group_name_H-M   'P 1'
#
loop_
_entity.id
_entity.type
_entity.pdbx_description
1 polymer ?
#
loop_
_entity_poly.entity_id
_entity_poly.type
_entity_poly.pdbx_seq_one_letter_code
_entity_poly.pdbx_strand_id
1 'polypeptide(L)'
;MTLQEQYDDAMFDFSQGDFAGAVVKLKSVLAQEAANFEAQLALGMALYRLGDYPAAIAEGHKAEKLRPKEQLVHTNLSLFYMKSGDKVTAEHHGLQARIAGWRAENDAAKAGQPVADAAADPELQMAKAKPPTVKVIRMPDKFPDQPWKKNKS
;
A
#
# COMPACT_ATOMS: atom_id res chain seq x y z
N MET A 1 -3.51 28.86 16.11
CA MET A 1 -3.85 27.54 15.56
C MET A 1 -2.97 26.46 16.17
N THR A 2 -3.57 25.37 16.63
CA THR A 2 -2.83 24.19 17.04
C THR A 2 -2.23 23.52 15.81
N LEU A 3 -1.25 22.63 16.01
CA LEU A 3 -0.69 21.84 14.89
C LEU A 3 -1.75 21.00 14.19
N GLN A 4 -2.69 20.43 14.95
CA GLN A 4 -3.79 19.66 14.39
C GLN A 4 -4.70 20.52 13.49
N GLU A 5 -5.02 21.72 13.94
CA GLU A 5 -5.83 22.66 13.15
C GLU A 5 -5.12 23.08 11.85
N GLN A 6 -3.81 23.31 11.93
CA GLN A 6 -3.00 23.62 10.75
C GLN A 6 -2.98 22.44 9.76
N TYR A 7 -2.85 21.22 10.27
CA TYR A 7 -2.90 20.00 9.45
C TYR A 7 -4.29 19.84 8.81
N ASP A 8 -5.36 20.02 9.58
CA ASP A 8 -6.72 19.89 9.07
C ASP A 8 -7.01 20.94 7.99
N ASP A 9 -6.52 22.17 8.17
CA ASP A 9 -6.63 23.23 7.17
C ASP A 9 -5.88 22.87 5.87
N ALA A 10 -4.69 22.29 6.00
CA ALA A 10 -3.95 21.79 4.86
C ALA A 10 -4.70 20.67 4.13
N MET A 11 -5.31 19.75 4.85
CA MET A 11 -6.08 18.65 4.28
C MET A 11 -7.37 19.16 3.64
N PHE A 12 -7.95 20.21 4.16
CA PHE A 12 -9.07 20.88 3.52
C PHE A 12 -8.67 21.44 2.14
N ASP A 13 -7.54 22.16 2.06
CA ASP A 13 -7.02 22.66 0.78
C ASP A 13 -6.77 21.49 -0.19
N PHE A 14 -6.20 20.40 0.29
CA PHE A 14 -5.99 19.20 -0.50
C PHE A 14 -7.31 18.68 -1.08
N SER A 15 -8.36 18.62 -0.26
CA SER A 15 -9.67 18.12 -0.68
C SER A 15 -10.33 19.04 -1.72
N GLN A 16 -10.00 20.34 -1.70
CA GLN A 16 -10.50 21.30 -2.67
C GLN A 16 -9.68 21.32 -3.97
N GLY A 17 -8.62 20.53 -4.05
CA GLY A 17 -7.73 20.52 -5.19
C GLY A 17 -6.64 21.58 -5.15
N ASP A 18 -6.54 22.36 -4.09
CA ASP A 18 -5.46 23.33 -3.87
C ASP A 18 -4.24 22.63 -3.28
N PHE A 19 -3.56 21.86 -4.11
CA PHE A 19 -2.39 21.09 -3.70
C PHE A 19 -1.20 21.99 -3.35
N ALA A 20 -1.04 23.11 -4.05
CA ALA A 20 0.02 24.06 -3.75
C ALA A 20 -0.17 24.70 -2.37
N GLY A 21 -1.38 25.10 -2.04
CA GLY A 21 -1.72 25.61 -0.69
C GLY A 21 -1.51 24.56 0.39
N ALA A 22 -1.92 23.32 0.12
CA ALA A 22 -1.70 22.21 1.03
C ALA A 22 -0.20 21.97 1.27
N VAL A 23 0.64 22.01 0.25
CA VAL A 23 2.11 21.87 0.38
C VAL A 23 2.68 22.91 1.32
N VAL A 24 2.32 24.19 1.16
CA VAL A 24 2.81 25.28 2.00
C VAL A 24 2.44 25.05 3.46
N LYS A 25 1.19 24.71 3.73
CA LYS A 25 0.68 24.47 5.09
C LYS A 25 1.30 23.22 5.72
N LEU A 26 1.45 22.15 4.98
CA LEU A 26 2.08 20.92 5.46
C LEU A 26 3.56 21.13 5.77
N LYS A 27 4.27 21.89 4.96
CA LYS A 27 5.66 22.26 5.26
C LYS A 27 5.76 23.06 6.55
N SER A 28 4.81 23.95 6.80
CA SER A 28 4.74 24.69 8.06
C SER A 28 4.52 23.78 9.27
N VAL A 29 3.64 22.80 9.15
CA VAL A 29 3.42 21.79 10.19
C VAL A 29 4.71 21.01 10.46
N LEU A 30 5.39 20.55 9.41
CA LEU A 30 6.64 19.78 9.52
C LEU A 30 7.80 20.62 10.07
N ALA A 31 7.80 21.93 9.85
CA ALA A 31 8.80 22.82 10.43
C ALA A 31 8.66 22.90 11.97
N GLN A 32 7.45 22.73 12.48
CA GLN A 32 7.17 22.73 13.91
C GLN A 32 7.30 21.33 14.53
N GLU A 33 6.95 20.29 13.78
CA GLU A 33 7.03 18.89 14.22
C GLU A 33 7.52 18.02 13.06
N ALA A 34 8.84 17.87 12.96
CA ALA A 34 9.47 17.12 11.86
C ALA A 34 9.08 15.63 11.82
N ALA A 35 8.72 15.05 12.96
CA ALA A 35 8.34 13.66 13.08
C ALA A 35 6.83 13.40 12.88
N ASN A 36 6.09 14.40 12.40
CA ASN A 36 4.66 14.23 12.11
C ASN A 36 4.47 13.37 10.85
N PHE A 37 4.20 12.09 11.06
CA PHE A 37 4.09 11.11 10.01
C PHE A 37 2.94 11.42 9.04
N GLU A 38 1.76 11.78 9.54
CA GLU A 38 0.59 12.09 8.73
C GLU A 38 0.85 13.29 7.81
N ALA A 39 1.48 14.33 8.35
CA ALA A 39 1.85 15.51 7.56
C ALA A 39 2.89 15.16 6.49
N GLN A 40 3.84 14.29 6.80
CA GLN A 40 4.86 13.84 5.86
C GLN A 40 4.24 13.03 4.71
N LEU A 41 3.32 12.12 5.02
CA LEU A 41 2.57 11.38 4.01
C LEU A 41 1.74 12.31 3.11
N ALA A 42 1.01 13.22 3.73
CA ALA A 42 0.15 14.16 3.00
C ALA A 42 0.96 15.07 2.09
N LEU A 43 2.14 15.52 2.54
CA LEU A 43 3.03 16.35 1.73
C LEU A 43 3.49 15.59 0.47
N GLY A 44 3.88 14.33 0.62
CA GLY A 44 4.24 13.49 -0.53
C GLY A 44 3.11 13.38 -1.53
N MET A 45 1.90 13.14 -1.07
CA MET A 45 0.73 13.03 -1.95
C MET A 45 0.38 14.36 -2.62
N ALA A 46 0.50 15.48 -1.91
CA ALA A 46 0.25 16.80 -2.49
C ALA A 46 1.24 17.12 -3.61
N LEU A 47 2.52 16.82 -3.39
CA LEU A 47 3.55 16.98 -4.42
C LEU A 47 3.31 16.06 -5.62
N TYR A 48 2.88 14.84 -5.38
CA TYR A 48 2.48 13.91 -6.44
C TYR A 48 1.34 14.48 -7.28
N ARG A 49 0.33 15.06 -6.64
CA ARG A 49 -0.81 15.67 -7.34
C ARG A 49 -0.40 16.89 -8.15
N LEU A 50 0.64 17.61 -7.72
CA LEU A 50 1.22 18.71 -8.49
C LEU A 50 2.07 18.24 -9.67
N GLY A 51 2.36 16.96 -9.77
CA GLY A 51 3.22 16.41 -10.81
C GLY A 51 4.72 16.49 -10.49
N ASP A 52 5.10 16.91 -9.30
CA ASP A 52 6.48 16.95 -8.85
C ASP A 52 6.88 15.61 -8.24
N TYR A 53 7.09 14.62 -9.10
CA TYR A 53 7.40 13.26 -8.67
C TYR A 53 8.74 13.13 -7.93
N PRO A 54 9.85 13.78 -8.35
CA PRO A 54 11.09 13.71 -7.58
C PRO A 54 10.95 14.22 -6.16
N ALA A 55 10.26 15.34 -5.96
CA ALA A 55 10.00 15.89 -4.62
C ALA A 55 9.07 14.97 -3.81
N ALA A 56 8.04 14.40 -4.44
CA ALA A 56 7.14 13.44 -3.81
C ALA A 56 7.91 12.20 -3.32
N ILE A 57 8.82 11.68 -4.12
CA ILE A 57 9.67 10.54 -3.77
C ILE A 57 10.56 10.89 -2.58
N ALA A 58 11.20 12.06 -2.58
CA ALA A 58 12.03 12.50 -1.47
C ALA A 58 11.25 12.57 -0.16
N GLU A 59 10.06 13.14 -0.20
CA GLU A 59 9.18 13.23 0.99
C GLU A 59 8.64 11.86 1.40
N GLY A 60 8.37 10.99 0.43
CA GLY A 60 7.99 9.60 0.69
C GLY A 60 9.07 8.83 1.43
N HIS A 61 10.34 9.01 1.10
CA HIS A 61 11.45 8.39 1.82
C HIS A 61 11.63 8.94 3.23
N LYS A 62 11.31 10.21 3.46
CA LYS A 62 11.27 10.76 4.82
C LYS A 62 10.20 10.08 5.68
N ALA A 63 9.02 9.85 5.10
CA ALA A 63 7.96 9.09 5.76
C ALA A 63 8.38 7.64 6.04
N GLU A 64 9.09 7.02 5.10
CA GLU A 64 9.65 5.68 5.27
C GLU A 64 10.61 5.60 6.46
N LYS A 65 11.46 6.59 6.64
CA LYS A 65 12.36 6.66 7.79
C LYS A 65 11.61 6.78 9.11
N LEU A 66 10.48 7.46 9.12
CA LEU A 66 9.65 7.60 10.32
C LEU A 66 8.94 6.30 10.67
N ARG A 67 8.39 5.62 9.68
CA ARG A 67 7.67 4.35 9.86
C ARG A 67 7.97 3.40 8.70
N PRO A 68 9.09 2.64 8.76
CA PRO A 68 9.53 1.80 7.62
C PRO A 68 8.60 0.63 7.29
N LYS A 69 7.77 0.22 8.24
CA LYS A 69 6.87 -0.93 8.09
C LYS A 69 5.43 -0.52 7.79
N GLU A 70 5.18 0.75 7.57
CA GLU A 70 3.84 1.25 7.29
C GLU A 70 3.46 0.97 5.83
N GLN A 71 2.34 0.30 5.64
CA GLN A 71 1.85 -0.06 4.31
C GLN A 71 1.65 1.15 3.40
N LEU A 72 1.07 2.23 3.93
CA LEU A 72 0.77 3.43 3.15
C LEU A 72 2.03 4.09 2.58
N VAL A 73 3.14 4.07 3.32
CA VAL A 73 4.42 4.61 2.86
C VAL A 73 4.86 3.92 1.58
N HIS A 74 4.86 2.60 1.59
CA HIS A 74 5.31 1.80 0.46
C HIS A 74 4.33 1.88 -0.71
N THR A 75 3.03 1.96 -0.44
CA THR A 75 2.01 2.16 -1.47
C THR A 75 2.22 3.50 -2.18
N ASN A 76 2.46 4.56 -1.43
CA ASN A 76 2.72 5.89 -1.98
C ASN A 76 4.01 5.92 -2.79
N LEU A 77 5.09 5.35 -2.25
CA LEU A 77 6.37 5.27 -2.96
C LEU A 77 6.25 4.48 -4.26
N SER A 78 5.55 3.36 -4.23
CA SER A 78 5.29 2.58 -5.44
C SER A 78 4.60 3.42 -6.51
N LEU A 79 3.57 4.16 -6.12
CA LEU A 79 2.84 5.05 -7.02
C LEU A 79 3.74 6.14 -7.59
N PHE A 80 4.54 6.78 -6.74
CA PHE A 80 5.43 7.87 -7.14
C PHE A 80 6.50 7.38 -8.13
N TYR A 81 7.11 6.25 -7.87
CA TYR A 81 8.10 5.65 -8.77
C TYR A 81 7.47 5.18 -10.08
N MET A 82 6.26 4.63 -10.04
CA MET A 82 5.55 4.23 -11.25
C MET A 82 5.33 5.42 -12.19
N LYS A 83 4.90 6.55 -11.63
CA LYS A 83 4.67 7.78 -12.41
C LYS A 83 5.96 8.42 -12.88
N SER A 84 7.06 8.26 -12.14
CA SER A 84 8.37 8.77 -12.57
C SER A 84 9.04 7.89 -13.63
N GLY A 85 8.50 6.71 -13.92
CA GLY A 85 9.01 5.78 -14.91
C GLY A 85 9.93 4.69 -14.37
N ASP A 86 10.25 4.69 -13.08
CA ASP A 86 11.07 3.66 -12.45
C ASP A 86 10.20 2.49 -11.97
N LYS A 87 9.87 1.60 -12.89
CA LYS A 87 9.00 0.46 -12.62
C LYS A 87 9.60 -0.56 -11.67
N VAL A 88 10.91 -0.76 -11.72
CA VAL A 88 11.61 -1.75 -10.88
C VAL A 88 11.51 -1.36 -9.40
N THR A 89 11.82 -0.11 -9.09
CA THR A 89 11.71 0.41 -7.72
C THR A 89 10.25 0.47 -7.28
N ALA A 90 9.32 0.81 -8.18
CA ALA A 90 7.90 0.80 -7.91
C ALA A 90 7.40 -0.60 -7.50
N GLU A 91 7.82 -1.64 -8.21
CA GLU A 91 7.48 -3.03 -7.89
C GLU A 91 8.06 -3.46 -6.54
N HIS A 92 9.29 -3.04 -6.25
CA HIS A 92 9.93 -3.32 -4.95
C HIS A 92 9.09 -2.75 -3.80
N HIS A 93 8.70 -1.48 -3.89
CA HIS A 93 7.85 -0.87 -2.86
C HIS A 93 6.44 -1.47 -2.84
N GLY A 94 5.89 -1.84 -3.99
CA GLY A 94 4.62 -2.55 -4.06
C GLY A 94 4.65 -3.88 -3.30
N LEU A 95 5.76 -4.63 -3.43
CA LEU A 95 5.97 -5.85 -2.67
C LEU A 95 6.09 -5.57 -1.16
N GLN A 96 6.84 -4.53 -0.78
CA GLN A 96 6.95 -4.12 0.62
C GLN A 96 5.60 -3.73 1.21
N ALA A 97 4.75 -3.05 0.43
CA ALA A 97 3.39 -2.71 0.87
C ALA A 97 2.56 -3.96 1.16
N ARG A 98 2.63 -4.96 0.31
CA ARG A 98 1.93 -6.24 0.52
C ARG A 98 2.42 -6.97 1.76
N ILE A 99 3.73 -7.03 1.95
CA ILE A 99 4.34 -7.66 3.13
C ILE A 99 3.90 -6.92 4.40
N ALA A 100 3.91 -5.60 4.39
CA ALA A 100 3.46 -4.78 5.52
C ALA A 100 1.99 -5.03 5.84
N GLY A 101 1.14 -5.16 4.82
CA GLY A 101 -0.28 -5.49 4.97
C GLY A 101 -0.46 -6.86 5.63
N TRP A 102 0.26 -7.88 5.18
CA TRP A 102 0.19 -9.22 5.77
C TRP A 102 0.68 -9.24 7.22
N ARG A 103 1.74 -8.49 7.54
CA ARG A 103 2.22 -8.39 8.93
C ARG A 103 1.17 -7.76 9.82
N ALA A 104 0.54 -6.69 9.37
CA ALA A 104 -0.52 -6.02 10.13
C ALA A 104 -1.71 -6.96 10.39
N GLU A 105 -2.12 -7.73 9.39
CA GLU A 105 -3.18 -8.72 9.52
C GLU A 105 -2.80 -9.84 10.49
N ASN A 106 -1.57 -10.37 10.40
CA ASN A 106 -1.08 -11.40 11.30
C ASN A 106 -0.95 -10.91 12.73
N ASP A 107 -0.48 -9.69 12.94
CA ASP A 107 -0.36 -9.10 14.27
C ASP A 107 -1.74 -8.83 14.87
N ALA A 108 -2.71 -8.38 14.07
CA ALA A 108 -4.10 -8.24 14.50
C ALA A 108 -4.71 -9.60 14.87
N ALA A 109 -4.44 -10.65 14.11
CA ALA A 109 -4.90 -12.01 14.41
C ALA A 109 -4.30 -12.56 15.70
N LYS A 110 -3.01 -12.30 15.95
CA LYS A 110 -2.33 -12.71 17.19
C LYS A 110 -2.82 -11.94 18.41
N ALA A 111 -3.23 -10.69 18.22
CA ALA A 111 -3.80 -9.86 19.29
C ALA A 111 -5.25 -10.21 19.62
N GLY A 112 -5.84 -11.21 18.97
CA GLY A 112 -7.23 -11.61 19.20
C GLY A 112 -8.25 -10.61 18.68
N GLN A 113 -7.84 -9.65 17.88
CA GLN A 113 -8.78 -8.77 17.19
C GLN A 113 -9.44 -9.57 16.06
N PRO A 114 -10.77 -9.61 16.00
CA PRO A 114 -11.40 -10.29 14.90
C PRO A 114 -10.99 -9.58 13.61
N VAL A 115 -10.42 -10.35 12.69
CA VAL A 115 -10.34 -9.93 11.29
C VAL A 115 -11.79 -9.77 10.87
N ALA A 116 -12.22 -8.54 10.70
CA ALA A 116 -13.59 -8.12 10.96
C ALA A 116 -14.64 -8.79 10.08
N ASP A 117 -14.30 -9.49 9.02
CA ASP A 117 -15.30 -10.09 8.14
C ASP A 117 -15.14 -11.60 7.94
N ALA A 118 -13.98 -12.15 8.23
CA ALA A 118 -13.75 -13.59 8.06
C ALA A 118 -14.35 -14.42 9.18
N ALA A 119 -14.58 -13.85 10.37
CA ALA A 119 -15.18 -14.55 11.50
C ALA A 119 -16.71 -14.53 11.49
N ALA A 120 -17.32 -13.66 10.67
CA ALA A 120 -18.78 -13.52 10.61
C ALA A 120 -19.39 -14.24 9.41
N ASP A 121 -18.60 -14.83 8.52
CA ASP A 121 -19.11 -15.53 7.36
C ASP A 121 -18.97 -17.04 7.56
N PRO A 122 -20.10 -17.76 7.77
CA PRO A 122 -20.07 -19.22 7.96
C PRO A 122 -19.49 -19.98 6.76
N GLU A 123 -19.61 -19.41 5.56
CA GLU A 123 -19.04 -20.04 4.36
C GLU A 123 -17.51 -19.96 4.35
N LEU A 124 -16.94 -18.85 4.80
CA LEU A 124 -15.48 -18.71 4.93
C LEU A 124 -14.91 -19.59 6.05
N GLN A 125 -15.68 -19.80 7.12
CA GLN A 125 -15.29 -20.73 8.17
C GLN A 125 -15.39 -22.18 7.68
N MET A 126 -16.36 -22.52 6.87
CA MET A 126 -16.47 -23.85 6.27
C MET A 126 -15.39 -24.08 5.22
N ALA A 127 -14.99 -23.06 4.49
CA ALA A 127 -13.88 -23.14 3.54
C ALA A 127 -12.52 -23.28 4.25
N LYS A 128 -12.40 -22.81 5.50
CA LYS A 128 -11.20 -22.98 6.32
C LYS A 128 -11.22 -24.30 7.12
N ALA A 129 -12.39 -24.79 7.51
CA ALA A 129 -12.54 -26.01 8.27
C ALA A 129 -12.46 -27.27 7.40
N LYS A 130 -12.73 -27.15 6.14
CA LYS A 130 -12.33 -28.14 5.16
C LYS A 130 -11.00 -27.67 4.58
N PRO A 131 -9.89 -28.32 4.95
CA PRO A 131 -8.81 -28.27 4.00
C PRO A 131 -9.47 -28.60 2.69
N PRO A 132 -9.25 -27.81 1.66
CA PRO A 132 -9.79 -28.21 0.39
C PRO A 132 -9.40 -29.67 0.30
N THR A 133 -10.35 -30.55 0.28
CA THR A 133 -10.13 -31.72 -0.48
C THR A 133 -9.69 -31.14 -1.80
N VAL A 134 -8.44 -30.79 -1.85
CA VAL A 134 -7.80 -30.79 -3.13
C VAL A 134 -8.19 -32.17 -3.60
N LYS A 135 -9.28 -32.23 -4.29
CA LYS A 135 -9.36 -33.23 -5.34
C LYS A 135 -8.01 -33.06 -5.98
N VAL A 136 -7.10 -33.87 -5.51
CA VAL A 136 -5.89 -34.07 -6.24
C VAL A 136 -6.42 -34.14 -7.65
N ILE A 137 -6.26 -33.07 -8.38
CA ILE A 137 -6.38 -33.19 -9.81
C ILE A 137 -5.33 -34.22 -10.08
N ARG A 138 -5.73 -35.48 -10.03
CA ARG A 138 -4.92 -36.55 -10.54
C ARG A 138 -4.59 -36.07 -11.93
N MET A 139 -3.40 -35.56 -12.08
CA MET A 139 -2.86 -35.38 -13.39
C MET A 139 -3.12 -36.72 -14.11
N PRO A 140 -3.92 -36.72 -15.14
CA PRO A 140 -4.16 -37.96 -15.87
C PRO A 140 -2.81 -38.54 -16.22
N ASP A 141 -2.62 -39.81 -15.95
CA ASP A 141 -1.37 -40.53 -16.23
C ASP A 141 -0.91 -40.38 -17.71
N LYS A 142 -1.81 -39.95 -18.53
CA LYS A 142 -1.51 -39.45 -19.87
C LYS A 142 -2.09 -38.07 -20.01
N PHE A 143 -1.22 -37.09 -20.18
CA PHE A 143 -1.67 -35.81 -20.68
C PHE A 143 -2.45 -36.03 -21.99
N PRO A 144 -3.67 -35.47 -22.09
CA PRO A 144 -4.35 -35.47 -23.37
C PRO A 144 -3.38 -34.89 -24.38
N ASP A 145 -3.31 -35.54 -25.53
CA ASP A 145 -2.44 -35.18 -26.64
C ASP A 145 -2.28 -33.66 -26.72
N GLN A 146 -1.11 -33.19 -26.36
CA GLN A 146 -0.80 -31.79 -26.50
C GLN A 146 -0.76 -31.49 -27.99
N PRO A 147 -1.64 -30.64 -28.51
CA PRO A 147 -1.75 -30.43 -29.96
C PRO A 147 -0.43 -30.00 -30.61
N TRP A 148 0.46 -29.41 -29.82
CA TRP A 148 1.79 -29.02 -30.30
C TRP A 148 2.78 -30.15 -30.37
N LYS A 149 2.48 -31.31 -29.79
CA LYS A 149 3.34 -32.51 -29.92
C LYS A 149 2.92 -33.44 -31.04
N LYS A 150 1.75 -33.22 -31.64
CA LYS A 150 1.25 -34.06 -32.73
C LYS A 150 2.03 -33.93 -34.03
N ASN A 151 2.85 -32.90 -34.18
CA ASN A 151 3.62 -32.68 -35.40
C ASN A 151 5.04 -33.25 -35.36
N LYS A 152 5.32 -34.09 -34.41
CA LYS A 152 6.62 -34.75 -34.27
C LYS A 152 6.51 -36.26 -34.55
N SER A 153 5.84 -36.59 -35.58
CA SER A 153 5.95 -37.96 -36.10
C SER A 153 7.01 -38.02 -37.18
#